data_8fd16ff780966ca907625714bc6498ef
#
_entry.id   8fd16ff780966ca907625714bc6498ef
#
_cell.length_a   1.000
_cell.length_b   1.000
_cell.length_c   1.000
_cell.angle_alpha   90.00
_cell.angle_beta   90.00
_cell.angle_gamma   90.00
#
_symmetry.space_group_name_H-M   'P 1'
#
loop_
_entity.id
_entity.type
_entity.pdbx_description
1 polymer ?
#
loop_
_entity_poly.entity_id
_entity_poly.type
_entity_poly.pdbx_seq_one_letter_code
_entity_poly.pdbx_strand_id
1 'polypeptide(L)'
;MTVAATDLGAWRQALRLPLALTLALREQRNGLKGFYVFITCVALGVAVITGVGALADVLRASFERQGEALLGGDVTLSRPHRPAEDAERAWLSRQGRLSETASMRAMARRVDGSEQALVELKGVDEAYPLVGGVRLAEAVSLEEAIRGQPGAAVDPILLERLGL
;
A
#
# COMPACT_ATOMS: atom_id res chain seq x y z
N MET A 1 13.84 76.97 54.23
CA MET A 1 13.90 75.51 53.84
C MET A 1 12.75 75.28 52.89
N THR A 2 12.99 75.27 51.65
CA THR A 2 11.97 75.15 50.58
C THR A 2 12.07 73.71 50.03
N VAL A 3 11.05 72.91 50.27
CA VAL A 3 11.00 71.50 49.79
C VAL A 3 10.49 71.54 48.37
N ALA A 4 11.30 70.98 47.46
CA ALA A 4 11.01 70.83 46.04
C ALA A 4 9.77 69.99 45.81
N ALA A 5 8.77 70.54 45.13
CA ALA A 5 7.65 69.78 44.55
C ALA A 5 8.15 68.90 43.44
N THR A 6 8.20 67.64 43.72
CA THR A 6 8.61 66.56 42.74
C THR A 6 7.57 66.46 41.64
N ASP A 7 8.02 66.69 40.46
CA ASP A 7 7.30 66.74 39.20
C ASP A 7 6.60 65.38 38.86
N LEU A 8 5.39 65.19 39.28
CA LEU A 8 4.51 64.04 39.02
C LEU A 8 3.88 64.11 37.62
N GLY A 9 4.21 65.19 36.87
CA GLY A 9 3.71 65.38 35.47
C GLY A 9 4.45 64.62 34.40
N ALA A 10 5.73 64.34 34.64
CA ALA A 10 6.58 63.71 33.58
C ALA A 10 6.24 62.24 33.29
N TRP A 11 5.72 61.51 34.27
CA TRP A 11 5.38 60.09 34.11
C TRP A 11 4.11 59.86 33.29
N ARG A 12 3.21 60.82 33.24
CA ARG A 12 1.95 60.74 32.47
C ARG A 12 2.15 60.98 30.97
N GLN A 13 3.24 61.61 30.56
CA GLN A 13 3.54 61.84 29.17
C GLN A 13 4.29 60.67 28.48
N ALA A 14 4.95 59.82 29.28
CA ALA A 14 5.71 58.69 28.73
C ALA A 14 4.81 57.52 28.31
N LEU A 15 3.54 57.47 28.68
CA LEU A 15 2.60 56.39 28.38
C LEU A 15 1.62 56.70 27.23
N ARG A 16 1.81 57.82 26.53
CA ARG A 16 1.09 58.03 25.27
C ARG A 16 1.77 57.25 24.19
N LEU A 17 1.32 55.99 23.98
CA LEU A 17 1.63 55.27 22.75
C LEU A 17 1.48 56.24 21.57
N PRO A 18 2.50 56.43 20.73
CA PRO A 18 2.42 57.39 19.62
C PRO A 18 1.15 57.11 18.85
N LEU A 19 0.42 58.16 18.49
CA LEU A 19 -0.89 58.09 17.83
C LEU A 19 -0.82 57.15 16.60
N ALA A 20 0.35 57.09 15.97
CA ALA A 20 0.66 56.18 14.89
C ALA A 20 0.56 54.70 15.25
N LEU A 21 0.97 54.31 16.49
CA LEU A 21 0.91 52.94 16.94
C LEU A 21 -0.54 52.53 17.29
N THR A 22 -1.32 53.43 17.89
CA THR A 22 -2.76 53.16 18.18
C THR A 22 -3.57 53.11 16.88
N LEU A 23 -3.26 53.96 15.90
CA LEU A 23 -3.89 53.86 14.58
C LEU A 23 -3.49 52.59 13.84
N ALA A 24 -2.21 52.23 13.84
CA ALA A 24 -1.73 50.98 13.24
C ALA A 24 -2.36 49.75 13.86
N LEU A 25 -2.49 49.67 15.17
CA LEU A 25 -3.16 48.58 15.88
C LEU A 25 -4.67 48.53 15.61
N ARG A 26 -5.30 49.68 15.39
CA ARG A 26 -6.72 49.77 15.05
C ARG A 26 -6.98 49.36 13.59
N GLU A 27 -6.06 49.72 12.69
CA GLU A 27 -6.14 49.39 11.31
C GLU A 27 -5.87 47.87 11.08
N GLN A 28 -4.91 47.29 11.80
CA GLN A 28 -4.69 45.85 11.80
C GLN A 28 -5.92 45.05 12.25
N ARG A 29 -6.70 45.54 13.27
CA ARG A 29 -7.92 44.83 13.70
C ARG A 29 -9.02 44.80 12.65
N ASN A 30 -9.09 45.78 11.75
CA ASN A 30 -10.07 45.81 10.66
C ASN A 30 -9.53 45.16 9.38
N GLY A 31 -8.20 45.20 9.11
CA GLY A 31 -7.56 44.56 8.00
C GLY A 31 -7.40 43.05 8.14
N LEU A 32 -7.36 42.53 9.39
CA LEU A 32 -7.18 41.11 9.68
C LEU A 32 -8.30 40.23 9.15
N LYS A 33 -9.54 40.75 9.03
CA LYS A 33 -10.66 39.94 8.50
C LYS A 33 -10.43 39.50 7.04
N GLY A 34 -9.93 40.38 6.19
CA GLY A 34 -9.59 40.04 4.81
C GLY A 34 -8.37 39.12 4.72
N PHE A 35 -7.40 39.29 5.61
CA PHE A 35 -6.21 38.47 5.69
C PHE A 35 -6.50 37.02 6.12
N TYR A 36 -7.41 36.84 7.09
CA TYR A 36 -7.86 35.48 7.49
C TYR A 36 -8.56 34.76 6.34
N VAL A 37 -9.42 35.45 5.59
CA VAL A 37 -10.07 34.87 4.41
C VAL A 37 -9.03 34.44 3.39
N PHE A 38 -8.05 35.28 3.12
CA PHE A 38 -6.96 34.97 2.18
C PHE A 38 -6.15 33.74 2.63
N ILE A 39 -5.70 33.72 3.91
CA ILE A 39 -4.96 32.57 4.46
C ILE A 39 -5.80 31.31 4.41
N THR A 40 -7.08 31.39 4.76
CA THR A 40 -7.98 30.22 4.74
C THR A 40 -8.14 29.68 3.33
N CYS A 41 -8.28 30.56 2.33
CA CYS A 41 -8.35 30.12 0.92
C CYS A 41 -7.06 29.44 0.45
N VAL A 42 -5.90 30.01 0.81
CA VAL A 42 -4.59 29.42 0.49
C VAL A 42 -4.41 28.07 1.21
N ALA A 43 -4.70 28.03 2.51
CA ALA A 43 -4.59 26.81 3.29
C ALA A 43 -5.53 25.71 2.76
N LEU A 44 -6.76 26.07 2.38
CA LEU A 44 -7.70 25.11 1.78
C LEU A 44 -7.18 24.61 0.43
N GLY A 45 -6.66 25.50 -0.42
CA GLY A 45 -6.08 25.12 -1.71
C GLY A 45 -4.90 24.14 -1.54
N VAL A 46 -3.98 24.46 -0.63
CA VAL A 46 -2.84 23.57 -0.33
C VAL A 46 -3.33 22.24 0.27
N ALA A 47 -4.29 22.26 1.18
CA ALA A 47 -4.84 21.05 1.79
C ALA A 47 -5.48 20.11 0.75
N VAL A 48 -6.20 20.66 -0.23
CA VAL A 48 -6.80 19.87 -1.31
C VAL A 48 -5.73 19.24 -2.19
N ILE A 49 -4.73 20.00 -2.61
CA ILE A 49 -3.65 19.48 -3.46
C ILE A 49 -2.85 18.40 -2.74
N THR A 50 -2.45 18.63 -1.48
CA THR A 50 -1.72 17.64 -0.69
C THR A 50 -2.57 16.42 -0.37
N GLY A 51 -3.86 16.61 -0.09
CA GLY A 51 -4.78 15.51 0.18
C GLY A 51 -4.96 14.57 -1.02
N VAL A 52 -5.14 15.15 -2.22
CA VAL A 52 -5.24 14.35 -3.46
C VAL A 52 -3.91 13.64 -3.76
N GLY A 53 -2.76 14.32 -3.56
CA GLY A 53 -1.45 13.71 -3.72
C GLY A 53 -1.24 12.52 -2.78
N ALA A 54 -1.51 12.69 -1.49
CA ALA A 54 -1.39 11.62 -0.50
C ALA A 54 -2.30 10.42 -0.81
N LEU A 55 -3.53 10.68 -1.28
CA LEU A 55 -4.44 9.61 -1.70
C LEU A 55 -3.89 8.84 -2.91
N ALA A 56 -3.35 9.54 -3.89
CA ALA A 56 -2.73 8.93 -5.06
C ALA A 56 -1.54 8.04 -4.67
N ASP A 57 -0.69 8.49 -3.75
CA ASP A 57 0.46 7.72 -3.26
C ASP A 57 0.02 6.45 -2.51
N VAL A 58 -1.01 6.55 -1.66
CA VAL A 58 -1.56 5.39 -0.95
C VAL A 58 -2.15 4.37 -1.92
N LEU A 59 -2.89 4.82 -2.94
CA LEU A 59 -3.44 3.94 -3.97
C LEU A 59 -2.33 3.25 -4.74
N ARG A 60 -1.31 4.00 -5.18
CA ARG A 60 -0.17 3.45 -5.90
C ARG A 60 0.56 2.39 -5.09
N ALA A 61 0.89 2.68 -3.83
CA ALA A 61 1.54 1.72 -2.94
C ALA A 61 0.66 0.48 -2.66
N SER A 62 -0.66 0.63 -2.69
CA SER A 62 -1.60 -0.49 -2.55
C SER A 62 -1.61 -1.36 -3.80
N PHE A 63 -1.62 -0.76 -4.99
CA PHE A 63 -1.56 -1.50 -6.25
C PHE A 63 -0.23 -2.22 -6.46
N GLU A 64 0.89 -1.61 -6.09
CA GLU A 64 2.20 -2.26 -6.15
C GLU A 64 2.23 -3.53 -5.29
N ARG A 65 1.81 -3.45 -4.03
CA ARG A 65 1.74 -4.62 -3.12
C ARG A 65 0.76 -5.70 -3.58
N GLN A 66 -0.39 -5.32 -4.13
CA GLN A 66 -1.35 -6.28 -4.65
C GLN A 66 -0.87 -6.89 -5.97
N GLY A 67 -0.18 -6.12 -6.80
CA GLY A 67 0.42 -6.60 -8.03
C GLY A 67 1.44 -7.71 -7.79
N GLU A 68 2.36 -7.52 -6.86
CA GLU A 68 3.33 -8.55 -6.45
C GLU A 68 2.66 -9.83 -5.95
N ALA A 69 1.60 -9.68 -5.14
CA ALA A 69 0.86 -10.83 -4.61
C ALA A 69 0.07 -11.58 -5.71
N LEU A 70 -0.49 -10.86 -6.69
CA LEU A 70 -1.25 -11.46 -7.79
C LEU A 70 -0.33 -12.11 -8.83
N LEU A 71 0.80 -11.51 -9.11
CA LEU A 71 1.80 -12.04 -10.04
C LEU A 71 2.64 -13.15 -9.41
N GLY A 72 2.71 -13.18 -8.07
CA GLY A 72 3.59 -14.08 -7.33
C GLY A 72 5.07 -13.70 -7.40
N GLY A 73 5.37 -12.45 -7.81
CA GLY A 73 6.72 -11.89 -7.95
C GLY A 73 6.72 -10.55 -8.65
N ASP A 74 7.88 -9.93 -8.76
CA ASP A 74 8.04 -8.62 -9.42
C ASP A 74 7.76 -8.70 -10.94
N VAL A 75 8.11 -9.82 -11.55
CA VAL A 75 7.95 -10.05 -13.00
C VAL A 75 7.50 -11.48 -13.25
N THR A 76 6.48 -11.64 -14.08
CA THR A 76 6.01 -12.95 -14.56
C THR A 76 6.24 -13.05 -16.06
N LEU A 77 6.95 -14.10 -16.47
CA LEU A 77 7.17 -14.44 -17.86
C LEU A 77 6.38 -15.69 -18.20
N SER A 78 5.42 -15.58 -19.11
CA SER A 78 4.59 -16.71 -19.53
C SER A 78 4.97 -17.18 -20.93
N ARG A 79 5.13 -18.50 -21.07
CA ARG A 79 5.32 -19.15 -22.35
C ARG A 79 4.23 -20.17 -22.59
N PRO A 80 3.41 -19.98 -23.60
CA PRO A 80 2.40 -20.97 -23.96
C PRO A 80 3.04 -22.17 -24.62
N HIS A 81 2.63 -23.39 -24.23
CA HIS A 81 2.89 -24.67 -24.90
C HIS A 81 4.32 -25.19 -24.83
N ARG A 82 5.26 -24.55 -24.17
CA ARG A 82 6.61 -25.08 -23.97
C ARG A 82 7.23 -24.63 -22.65
N PRO A 83 8.06 -25.45 -22.03
CA PRO A 83 8.86 -25.03 -20.88
C PRO A 83 9.91 -23.99 -21.27
N ALA A 84 10.45 -23.28 -20.28
CA ALA A 84 11.60 -22.42 -20.48
C ALA A 84 12.84 -23.23 -20.88
N GLU A 85 13.66 -22.72 -21.81
CA GLU A 85 14.92 -23.34 -22.20
C GLU A 85 15.98 -23.12 -21.11
N ASP A 86 16.98 -24.01 -21.04
CA ASP A 86 18.03 -23.92 -20.02
C ASP A 86 18.80 -22.59 -20.08
N ALA A 87 19.03 -22.08 -21.29
CA ALA A 87 19.68 -20.78 -21.49
C ALA A 87 18.84 -19.62 -20.92
N GLU A 88 17.51 -19.70 -21.05
CA GLU A 88 16.58 -18.72 -20.53
C GLU A 88 16.53 -18.78 -19.00
N ARG A 89 16.42 -19.98 -18.42
CA ARG A 89 16.50 -20.19 -16.98
C ARG A 89 17.81 -19.66 -16.40
N ALA A 90 18.94 -19.96 -17.04
CA ALA A 90 20.25 -19.49 -16.62
C ALA A 90 20.40 -17.98 -16.72
N TRP A 91 19.73 -17.33 -17.67
CA TRP A 91 19.71 -15.88 -17.75
C TRP A 91 18.83 -15.26 -16.68
N LEU A 92 17.62 -15.78 -16.48
CA LEU A 92 16.65 -15.29 -15.49
C LEU A 92 17.17 -15.44 -14.06
N SER A 93 17.79 -16.59 -13.73
CA SER A 93 18.36 -16.84 -12.40
C SER A 93 19.47 -15.87 -12.00
N ARG A 94 20.13 -15.22 -12.98
CA ARG A 94 21.10 -14.16 -12.74
C ARG A 94 20.46 -12.82 -12.42
N GLN A 95 19.19 -12.61 -12.78
CA GLN A 95 18.47 -11.36 -12.51
C GLN A 95 17.82 -11.35 -11.12
N GLY A 96 17.54 -12.54 -10.56
CA GLY A 96 16.91 -12.65 -9.26
C GLY A 96 16.52 -14.07 -8.88
N ARG A 97 15.71 -14.22 -7.85
CA ARG A 97 15.13 -15.51 -7.47
C ARG A 97 14.09 -15.91 -8.53
N LEU A 98 14.17 -17.12 -8.99
CA LEU A 98 13.28 -17.68 -10.00
C LEU A 98 12.43 -18.78 -9.38
N SER A 99 11.14 -18.79 -9.70
CA SER A 99 10.25 -19.93 -9.49
C SER A 99 9.55 -20.26 -10.81
N GLU A 100 9.49 -21.52 -11.13
CA GLU A 100 8.86 -22.02 -12.35
C GLU A 100 7.55 -22.72 -12.01
N THR A 101 6.47 -22.32 -12.66
CA THR A 101 5.16 -22.93 -12.49
C THR A 101 4.62 -23.38 -13.84
N ALA A 102 3.90 -24.50 -13.86
CA ALA A 102 3.23 -25.01 -15.05
C ALA A 102 1.73 -25.16 -14.77
N SER A 103 0.89 -24.48 -15.56
CA SER A 103 -0.56 -24.63 -15.47
C SER A 103 -1.10 -25.41 -16.66
N MET A 104 -1.95 -26.38 -16.40
CA MET A 104 -2.63 -27.15 -17.43
C MET A 104 -4.05 -27.52 -17.00
N ARG A 105 -4.93 -27.72 -17.98
CA ARG A 105 -6.26 -28.26 -17.72
C ARG A 105 -6.20 -29.78 -17.66
N ALA A 106 -6.78 -30.36 -16.64
CA ALA A 106 -6.84 -31.80 -16.41
C ALA A 106 -8.22 -32.22 -15.92
N MET A 107 -8.52 -33.49 -16.06
CA MET A 107 -9.72 -34.09 -15.46
C MET A 107 -9.35 -34.78 -14.16
N ALA A 108 -9.82 -34.22 -13.04
CA ALA A 108 -9.79 -34.93 -11.77
C ALA A 108 -10.91 -35.97 -11.76
N ARG A 109 -10.58 -37.19 -11.42
CA ARG A 109 -11.55 -38.30 -11.36
C ARG A 109 -11.40 -39.05 -10.05
N ARG A 110 -12.52 -39.37 -9.45
CA ARG A 110 -12.58 -40.23 -8.29
C ARG A 110 -12.05 -41.63 -8.63
N VAL A 111 -11.42 -42.31 -7.68
CA VAL A 111 -10.76 -43.61 -7.92
C VAL A 111 -11.76 -44.67 -8.39
N ASP A 112 -13.01 -44.62 -7.89
CA ASP A 112 -14.09 -45.53 -8.29
C ASP A 112 -14.72 -45.18 -9.65
N GLY A 113 -14.31 -44.03 -10.24
CA GLY A 113 -14.78 -43.55 -11.55
C GLY A 113 -16.17 -42.95 -11.54
N SER A 114 -16.82 -42.81 -10.38
CA SER A 114 -18.20 -42.31 -10.26
C SER A 114 -18.35 -40.84 -10.62
N GLU A 115 -17.36 -40.00 -10.23
CA GLU A 115 -17.40 -38.56 -10.43
C GLU A 115 -16.12 -38.07 -11.10
N GLN A 116 -16.28 -37.01 -11.89
CA GLN A 116 -15.15 -36.34 -12.56
C GLN A 116 -15.40 -34.83 -12.66
N ALA A 117 -14.34 -34.05 -12.55
CA ALA A 117 -14.39 -32.59 -12.69
C ALA A 117 -13.22 -32.08 -13.50
N LEU A 118 -13.48 -31.07 -14.35
CA LEU A 118 -12.43 -30.34 -15.02
C LEU A 118 -11.76 -29.40 -14.02
N VAL A 119 -10.44 -29.48 -13.91
CA VAL A 119 -9.63 -28.69 -12.99
C VAL A 119 -8.48 -28.02 -13.72
N GLU A 120 -8.00 -26.92 -13.18
CA GLU A 120 -6.72 -26.35 -13.54
C GLU A 120 -5.67 -26.92 -12.58
N LEU A 121 -4.76 -27.71 -13.11
CA LEU A 121 -3.64 -28.26 -12.37
C LEU A 121 -2.45 -27.31 -12.48
N LYS A 122 -1.94 -26.86 -11.33
CA LYS A 122 -0.75 -26.02 -11.24
C LYS A 122 0.39 -26.82 -10.61
N GLY A 123 1.39 -27.15 -11.42
CA GLY A 123 2.67 -27.66 -10.93
C GLY A 123 3.55 -26.52 -10.45
N VAL A 124 4.22 -26.69 -9.33
CA VAL A 124 5.10 -25.69 -8.71
C VAL A 124 6.45 -26.28 -8.36
N ASP A 125 7.48 -25.45 -8.41
CA ASP A 125 8.83 -25.80 -7.99
C ASP A 125 9.07 -25.59 -6.49
N GLU A 126 10.31 -25.77 -6.06
CA GLU A 126 10.71 -25.63 -4.66
C GLU A 126 10.73 -24.19 -4.16
N ALA A 127 10.90 -23.25 -5.07
CA ALA A 127 10.98 -21.84 -4.74
C ALA A 127 9.60 -21.17 -4.59
N TYR A 128 8.54 -21.89 -4.98
CA TYR A 128 7.17 -21.37 -4.91
C TYR A 128 6.60 -21.40 -3.47
N PRO A 129 5.89 -20.33 -3.04
CA PRO A 129 5.70 -19.04 -3.71
C PRO A 129 6.86 -18.08 -3.44
N LEU A 130 7.29 -17.28 -4.44
CA LEU A 130 8.34 -16.26 -4.24
C LEU A 130 7.88 -15.11 -3.36
N VAL A 131 6.60 -14.75 -3.45
CA VAL A 131 5.94 -13.68 -2.69
C VAL A 131 4.67 -14.22 -2.07
N GLY A 132 4.38 -13.79 -0.83
CA GLY A 132 3.20 -14.24 -0.11
C GLY A 132 3.36 -15.63 0.50
N GLY A 133 2.26 -16.34 0.62
CA GLY A 133 2.23 -17.69 1.18
C GLY A 133 0.93 -18.41 0.85
N VAL A 134 0.99 -19.71 0.70
CA VAL A 134 -0.18 -20.58 0.53
C VAL A 134 -0.68 -20.98 1.92
N ARG A 135 -1.96 -20.74 2.21
CA ARG A 135 -2.62 -21.19 3.43
C ARG A 135 -3.43 -22.44 3.11
N LEU A 136 -3.10 -23.52 3.79
CA LEU A 136 -3.87 -24.77 3.76
C LEU A 136 -4.84 -24.77 4.94
N ALA A 137 -5.93 -25.52 4.80
CA ALA A 137 -6.93 -25.70 5.89
C ALA A 137 -6.32 -26.43 7.10
N GLU A 138 -5.40 -27.33 6.85
CA GLU A 138 -4.61 -28.00 7.87
C GLU A 138 -3.34 -27.20 8.15
N ALA A 139 -2.83 -27.27 9.39
CA ALA A 139 -1.60 -26.59 9.81
C ALA A 139 -0.33 -27.30 9.27
N VAL A 140 -0.35 -27.65 7.99
CA VAL A 140 0.73 -28.33 7.27
C VAL A 140 1.33 -27.37 6.27
N SER A 141 2.63 -27.40 6.07
CA SER A 141 3.26 -26.59 5.04
C SER A 141 2.94 -27.11 3.63
N LEU A 142 2.93 -26.22 2.64
CA LEU A 142 2.72 -26.62 1.24
C LEU A 142 3.76 -27.66 0.82
N GLU A 143 4.97 -27.53 1.27
CA GLU A 143 6.07 -28.44 0.99
C GLU A 143 5.79 -29.86 1.53
N GLU A 144 5.33 -29.98 2.77
CA GLU A 144 4.95 -31.27 3.36
C GLU A 144 3.74 -31.88 2.66
N ALA A 145 2.74 -31.05 2.30
CA ALA A 145 1.55 -31.51 1.61
C ALA A 145 1.80 -32.08 0.21
N ILE A 146 2.82 -31.57 -0.50
CA ILE A 146 3.08 -31.93 -1.90
C ILE A 146 4.23 -32.93 -2.03
N ARG A 147 5.25 -32.90 -1.15
CA ARG A 147 6.50 -33.65 -1.31
C ARG A 147 6.63 -34.89 -0.44
N GLY A 148 5.96 -34.91 0.72
CA GLY A 148 6.05 -36.04 1.64
C GLY A 148 5.43 -37.34 1.11
N GLN A 149 4.39 -37.23 0.31
CA GLN A 149 3.66 -38.30 -0.39
C GLN A 149 3.07 -37.73 -1.68
N PRO A 150 2.60 -38.56 -2.64
CA PRO A 150 1.85 -38.06 -3.79
C PRO A 150 0.61 -37.32 -3.30
N GLY A 151 0.72 -36.02 -3.12
CA GLY A 151 -0.31 -35.15 -2.57
C GLY A 151 -0.59 -33.97 -3.49
N ALA A 152 -1.76 -33.38 -3.33
CA ALA A 152 -2.15 -32.17 -4.01
C ALA A 152 -2.95 -31.29 -3.05
N ALA A 153 -2.67 -29.99 -3.06
CA ALA A 153 -3.53 -29.02 -2.39
C ALA A 153 -4.70 -28.71 -3.33
N VAL A 154 -5.90 -28.92 -2.86
CA VAL A 154 -7.14 -28.78 -3.65
C VAL A 154 -8.09 -27.80 -2.97
N ASP A 155 -8.89 -27.09 -3.80
CA ASP A 155 -9.96 -26.25 -3.28
C ASP A 155 -11.08 -27.14 -2.67
N PRO A 156 -11.63 -26.80 -1.50
CA PRO A 156 -12.75 -27.54 -0.89
C PRO A 156 -13.93 -27.77 -1.85
N ILE A 157 -14.20 -26.83 -2.74
CA ILE A 157 -15.26 -26.95 -3.77
C ILE A 157 -15.02 -28.18 -4.68
N LEU A 158 -13.76 -28.52 -4.96
CA LEU A 158 -13.47 -29.71 -5.75
C LEU A 158 -13.81 -30.99 -5.00
N LEU A 159 -13.53 -31.04 -3.69
CA LEU A 159 -13.89 -32.17 -2.84
C LEU A 159 -15.41 -32.39 -2.82
N GLU A 160 -16.17 -31.31 -2.64
CA GLU A 160 -17.65 -31.38 -2.71
C GLU A 160 -18.15 -31.88 -4.06
N ARG A 161 -17.57 -31.42 -5.17
CA ARG A 161 -17.94 -31.88 -6.53
C ARG A 161 -17.62 -33.34 -6.78
N LEU A 162 -16.60 -33.86 -6.15
CA LEU A 162 -16.21 -35.27 -6.27
C LEU A 162 -16.88 -36.16 -5.20
N GLY A 163 -17.71 -35.59 -4.31
CA GLY A 163 -18.37 -36.29 -3.23
C GLY A 163 -17.41 -36.88 -2.19
N LEU A 164 -16.33 -36.14 -1.91
CA LEU A 164 -15.27 -36.50 -0.96
C LEU A 164 -15.35 -35.67 0.31
#